data_b8eb7d8859481cae552767e3b28a363c
#
_entry.id   b8eb7d8859481cae552767e3b28a363c
#
_cell.length_a   1.000
_cell.length_b   1.000
_cell.length_c   1.000
_cell.angle_alpha   90.00
_cell.angle_beta   90.00
_cell.angle_gamma   90.00
#
_symmetry.space_group_name_H-M   'P 1'
#
loop_
_entity.id
_entity.type
_entity.pdbx_description
1 polymer ?
#
loop_
_entity_poly.entity_id
_entity_poly.type
_entity_poly.pdbx_seq_one_letter_code
_entity_poly.pdbx_strand_id
1 'polypeptide(L)'
;MSSRTLAIGASQLPYNRTEQFSQITFEIIESLKYIFGTQGDVVIFAASGTGAMEAVICNFLDHSDKVLIVNGGTFGQRWVNLCIQHEIPFEQICLDPGQPISLEDLDRRLSSQEYSTLLINAHETSTGMIYDTKAIGKLTRKYGIFFVVDAISTICADVFMMDEWHVDVSLLSSQKALALPPGLSFLALNKKAKLRFETKNCQSYYFDIKAYLANQKRGQMPFTPVIGHFMMLQERLREMWLFFPLPGQVQWKL
;
A
#
# COMPACT_ATOMS: atom_id res chain seq x y z
N MET A 1 -4.36 12.53 -16.43
CA MET A 1 -5.78 12.60 -16.01
C MET A 1 -6.65 12.73 -17.26
N SER A 2 -7.82 12.06 -17.26
CA SER A 2 -8.83 12.28 -18.31
C SER A 2 -9.48 13.67 -18.16
N SER A 3 -10.05 14.21 -19.26
CA SER A 3 -10.83 15.46 -19.20
C SER A 3 -12.03 15.35 -18.25
N ARG A 4 -12.61 14.17 -18.12
CA ARG A 4 -13.72 13.88 -17.20
C ARG A 4 -13.28 13.99 -15.75
N THR A 5 -12.13 13.38 -15.37
CA THR A 5 -11.54 13.51 -14.03
C THR A 5 -11.21 14.98 -13.69
N LEU A 6 -10.68 15.74 -14.68
CA LEU A 6 -10.38 17.17 -14.48
C LEU A 6 -11.65 18.00 -14.25
N ALA A 7 -12.74 17.74 -15.00
CA ALA A 7 -14.01 18.41 -14.82
C ALA A 7 -14.61 18.21 -13.42
N ILE A 8 -14.47 17.00 -12.87
CA ILE A 8 -14.89 16.71 -11.48
C ILE A 8 -14.10 17.53 -10.46
N GLY A 9 -12.78 17.69 -10.65
CA GLY A 9 -11.96 18.53 -9.79
C GLY A 9 -12.36 20.01 -9.77
N ALA A 10 -13.08 20.47 -10.78
CA ALA A 10 -13.59 21.83 -10.91
C ALA A 10 -15.07 21.96 -10.49
N SER A 11 -15.73 20.89 -10.03
CA SER A 11 -17.12 20.87 -9.65
C SER A 11 -17.36 21.30 -8.19
N GLN A 12 -18.63 21.60 -7.84
CA GLN A 12 -19.03 21.83 -6.46
C GLN A 12 -18.80 20.57 -5.62
N LEU A 13 -18.09 20.70 -4.51
CA LEU A 13 -17.78 19.59 -3.63
C LEU A 13 -18.93 19.32 -2.64
N PRO A 14 -19.29 18.05 -2.39
CA PRO A 14 -20.27 17.69 -1.37
C PRO A 14 -19.69 17.87 0.03
N TYR A 15 -20.57 17.99 1.04
CA TYR A 15 -20.12 17.96 2.42
C TYR A 15 -19.77 16.51 2.83
N ASN A 16 -18.60 16.34 3.41
CA ASN A 16 -18.03 15.02 3.71
C ASN A 16 -18.70 14.23 4.86
N ARG A 17 -19.70 14.82 5.55
CA ARG A 17 -20.48 14.15 6.61
C ARG A 17 -21.87 13.73 6.15
N THR A 18 -22.12 13.69 4.84
CA THR A 18 -23.39 13.26 4.26
C THR A 18 -23.38 11.77 3.93
N GLU A 19 -24.58 11.18 3.85
CA GLU A 19 -24.74 9.80 3.38
C GLU A 19 -24.23 9.62 1.94
N GLN A 20 -24.46 10.62 1.08
CA GLN A 20 -23.93 10.62 -0.28
C GLN A 20 -22.40 10.45 -0.30
N PHE A 21 -21.67 11.16 0.55
CA PHE A 21 -20.22 11.00 0.62
C PHE A 21 -19.82 9.63 1.21
N SER A 22 -20.60 9.09 2.14
CA SER A 22 -20.38 7.74 2.67
C SER A 22 -20.50 6.67 1.57
N GLN A 23 -21.47 6.78 0.67
CA GLN A 23 -21.62 5.88 -0.48
C GLN A 23 -20.44 5.98 -1.44
N ILE A 24 -19.96 7.20 -1.73
CA ILE A 24 -18.73 7.41 -2.52
C ILE A 24 -17.55 6.68 -1.87
N THR A 25 -17.39 6.80 -0.56
CA THR A 25 -16.28 6.16 0.18
C THR A 25 -16.36 4.64 0.11
N PHE A 26 -17.54 4.05 0.28
CA PHE A 26 -17.71 2.59 0.16
C PHE A 26 -17.38 2.09 -1.25
N GLU A 27 -17.87 2.76 -2.30
CA GLU A 27 -17.56 2.40 -3.68
C GLU A 27 -16.04 2.46 -3.96
N ILE A 28 -15.38 3.49 -3.47
CA ILE A 28 -13.92 3.63 -3.59
C ILE A 28 -13.20 2.47 -2.90
N ILE A 29 -13.58 2.14 -1.65
CA ILE A 29 -12.94 1.07 -0.88
C ILE A 29 -13.05 -0.27 -1.60
N GLU A 30 -14.24 -0.63 -2.08
CA GLU A 30 -14.45 -1.89 -2.79
C GLU A 30 -13.65 -1.94 -4.12
N SER A 31 -13.60 -0.83 -4.84
CA SER A 31 -12.78 -0.74 -6.06
C SER A 31 -11.29 -0.84 -5.77
N LEU A 32 -10.81 -0.24 -4.67
CA LEU A 32 -9.42 -0.35 -4.26
C LEU A 32 -9.05 -1.77 -3.82
N LYS A 33 -9.92 -2.49 -3.09
CA LYS A 33 -9.70 -3.91 -2.75
C LYS A 33 -9.43 -4.73 -4.01
N TYR A 34 -10.23 -4.52 -5.04
CA TYR A 34 -10.03 -5.19 -6.32
C TYR A 34 -8.67 -4.87 -6.94
N ILE A 35 -8.30 -3.59 -6.98
CA ILE A 35 -7.02 -3.14 -7.57
C ILE A 35 -5.81 -3.74 -6.81
N PHE A 36 -5.91 -3.86 -5.49
CA PHE A 36 -4.88 -4.52 -4.69
C PHE A 36 -4.88 -6.05 -4.83
N GLY A 37 -5.95 -6.65 -5.33
CA GLY A 37 -6.12 -8.10 -5.34
C GLY A 37 -6.27 -8.67 -3.93
N THR A 38 -7.12 -8.04 -3.09
CA THR A 38 -7.31 -8.43 -1.68
C THR A 38 -8.78 -8.47 -1.26
N GLN A 39 -9.10 -9.37 -0.32
CA GLN A 39 -10.36 -9.39 0.42
C GLN A 39 -10.26 -8.69 1.79
N GLY A 40 -9.09 -8.12 2.10
CA GLY A 40 -8.80 -7.46 3.35
C GLY A 40 -9.40 -6.06 3.48
N ASP A 41 -8.86 -5.27 4.40
CA ASP A 41 -9.27 -3.88 4.60
C ASP A 41 -8.38 -2.94 3.77
N VAL A 42 -8.93 -1.79 3.34
CA VAL A 42 -8.17 -0.73 2.69
C VAL A 42 -8.36 0.57 3.46
N VAL A 43 -7.28 1.25 3.78
CA VAL A 43 -7.27 2.55 4.47
C VAL A 43 -6.84 3.65 3.49
N ILE A 44 -7.50 4.81 3.55
CA ILE A 44 -7.23 5.96 2.68
C ILE A 44 -6.73 7.12 3.53
N PHE A 45 -5.52 7.61 3.23
CA PHE A 45 -4.93 8.77 3.89
C PHE A 45 -4.88 9.99 2.95
N ALA A 46 -5.11 11.17 3.49
CA ALA A 46 -4.77 12.44 2.82
C ALA A 46 -3.26 12.69 3.00
N ALA A 47 -2.43 11.96 2.24
CA ALA A 47 -0.98 11.97 2.37
C ALA A 47 -0.29 11.58 1.06
N SER A 48 1.02 11.78 1.01
CA SER A 48 1.88 11.20 -0.04
C SER A 48 2.12 9.70 0.21
N GLY A 49 2.69 8.99 -0.76
CA GLY A 49 3.14 7.60 -0.57
C GLY A 49 4.11 7.44 0.60
N THR A 50 4.96 8.44 0.87
CA THR A 50 5.84 8.45 2.05
C THR A 50 5.05 8.42 3.36
N GLY A 51 3.91 9.15 3.44
CA GLY A 51 3.02 9.07 4.59
C GLY A 51 2.42 7.68 4.80
N ALA A 52 2.10 6.96 3.71
CA ALA A 52 1.67 5.57 3.82
C ALA A 52 2.81 4.64 4.31
N MET A 53 4.06 4.86 3.86
CA MET A 53 5.22 4.14 4.39
C MET A 53 5.40 4.38 5.88
N GLU A 54 5.31 5.63 6.32
CA GLU A 54 5.39 5.99 7.75
C GLU A 54 4.23 5.41 8.55
N ALA A 55 3.00 5.39 8.00
CA ALA A 55 1.88 4.73 8.62
C ALA A 55 2.13 3.23 8.87
N VAL A 56 2.86 2.55 7.97
CA VAL A 56 3.30 1.16 8.20
C VAL A 56 4.19 1.08 9.43
N ILE A 57 5.23 1.89 9.50
CA ILE A 57 6.15 1.88 10.64
C ILE A 57 5.39 2.11 11.96
N CYS A 58 4.57 3.17 12.01
CA CYS A 58 3.87 3.57 13.23
C CYS A 58 2.85 2.53 13.75
N ASN A 59 2.26 1.72 12.86
CA ASN A 59 1.18 0.80 13.25
C ASN A 59 1.61 -0.65 13.39
N PHE A 60 2.69 -1.08 12.73
CA PHE A 60 3.04 -2.50 12.65
C PHE A 60 4.38 -2.84 13.29
N LEU A 61 5.22 -1.84 13.58
CA LEU A 61 6.58 -2.05 14.07
C LEU A 61 6.82 -1.33 15.40
N ASP A 62 7.68 -1.90 16.22
CA ASP A 62 8.22 -1.30 17.44
C ASP A 62 9.65 -1.81 17.70
N HIS A 63 10.26 -1.41 18.80
CA HIS A 63 11.64 -1.78 19.16
C HIS A 63 11.87 -3.29 19.37
N SER A 64 10.80 -4.10 19.48
CA SER A 64 10.91 -5.56 19.57
C SER A 64 11.05 -6.23 18.22
N ASP A 65 10.80 -5.51 17.13
CA ASP A 65 10.92 -6.02 15.77
C ASP A 65 12.35 -5.89 15.26
N LYS A 66 12.80 -6.88 14.50
CA LYS A 66 14.01 -6.79 13.69
C LYS A 66 13.57 -6.87 12.22
N VAL A 67 13.80 -5.80 11.48
CA VAL A 67 13.31 -5.62 10.11
C VAL A 67 14.43 -5.91 9.11
N LEU A 68 14.12 -6.69 8.07
CA LEU A 68 14.98 -6.80 6.90
C LEU A 68 14.45 -5.87 5.80
N ILE A 69 15.32 -5.05 5.22
CA ILE A 69 14.96 -4.09 4.16
C ILE A 69 15.70 -4.44 2.90
N VAL A 70 14.99 -4.56 1.78
CA VAL A 70 15.62 -4.61 0.45
C VAL A 70 15.80 -3.18 -0.04
N ASN A 71 17.06 -2.74 -0.11
CA ASN A 71 17.45 -1.40 -0.52
C ASN A 71 18.16 -1.45 -1.88
N GLY A 72 17.40 -1.26 -2.96
CA GLY A 72 17.91 -1.22 -4.33
C GLY A 72 17.94 0.17 -4.95
N GLY A 73 17.69 1.22 -4.15
CA GLY A 73 17.70 2.61 -4.63
C GLY A 73 17.03 3.60 -3.69
N THR A 74 16.60 4.73 -4.26
CA THR A 74 16.07 5.88 -3.48
C THR A 74 14.85 5.51 -2.62
N PHE A 75 13.97 4.64 -3.11
CA PHE A 75 12.76 4.27 -2.38
C PHE A 75 13.02 3.16 -1.36
N GLY A 76 13.95 2.24 -1.63
CA GLY A 76 14.48 1.32 -0.62
C GLY A 76 15.16 2.07 0.53
N GLN A 77 15.97 3.09 0.21
CA GLN A 77 16.61 3.96 1.21
C GLN A 77 15.59 4.71 2.07
N ARG A 78 14.38 4.99 1.56
CA ARG A 78 13.33 5.64 2.35
C ARG A 78 12.84 4.77 3.50
N TRP A 79 12.70 3.46 3.29
CA TRP A 79 12.41 2.52 4.37
C TRP A 79 13.49 2.55 5.46
N VAL A 80 14.77 2.58 5.06
CA VAL A 80 15.90 2.71 5.98
C VAL A 80 15.77 3.98 6.81
N ASN A 81 15.54 5.12 6.15
CA ASN A 81 15.42 6.40 6.85
C ASN A 81 14.24 6.44 7.83
N LEU A 82 13.12 5.81 7.48
CA LEU A 82 11.96 5.70 8.37
C LEU A 82 12.27 4.81 9.57
N CYS A 83 12.94 3.67 9.38
CA CYS A 83 13.36 2.83 10.49
C CYS A 83 14.33 3.57 11.43
N ILE A 84 15.27 4.35 10.90
CA ILE A 84 16.16 5.21 11.70
C ILE A 84 15.35 6.24 12.49
N GLN A 85 14.43 6.97 11.83
CA GLN A 85 13.64 8.03 12.46
C GLN A 85 12.76 7.51 13.60
N HIS A 86 12.23 6.30 13.47
CA HIS A 86 11.36 5.66 14.45
C HIS A 86 12.08 4.66 15.35
N GLU A 87 13.43 4.65 15.31
CA GLU A 87 14.29 3.79 16.13
C GLU A 87 13.93 2.29 16.04
N ILE A 88 13.49 1.84 14.85
CA ILE A 88 13.18 0.42 14.61
C ILE A 88 14.46 -0.33 14.26
N PRO A 89 14.79 -1.43 14.95
CA PRO A 89 15.96 -2.25 14.62
C PRO A 89 15.84 -2.86 13.21
N PHE A 90 16.85 -2.68 12.37
CA PHE A 90 16.84 -3.20 11.02
C PHE A 90 18.21 -3.67 10.54
N GLU A 91 18.19 -4.52 9.52
CA GLU A 91 19.29 -4.80 8.61
C GLU A 91 18.83 -4.52 7.17
N GLN A 92 19.78 -4.25 6.28
CA GLN A 92 19.46 -4.02 4.88
C GLN A 92 20.26 -4.91 3.95
N ILE A 93 19.61 -5.31 2.86
CA ILE A 93 20.25 -5.89 1.69
C ILE A 93 20.46 -4.75 0.71
N CYS A 94 21.69 -4.22 0.64
CA CYS A 94 22.05 -3.20 -0.35
C CYS A 94 22.30 -3.86 -1.70
N LEU A 95 21.58 -3.41 -2.71
CA LEU A 95 21.73 -3.86 -4.08
C LEU A 95 22.35 -2.74 -4.92
N ASP A 96 23.22 -3.09 -5.85
CA ASP A 96 23.66 -2.14 -6.86
C ASP A 96 22.48 -1.69 -7.74
N PRO A 97 22.48 -0.45 -8.25
CA PRO A 97 21.39 0.06 -9.06
C PRO A 97 21.02 -0.86 -10.23
N GLY A 98 19.74 -1.26 -10.27
CA GLY A 98 19.22 -2.15 -11.33
C GLY A 98 19.55 -3.63 -11.16
N GLN A 99 20.17 -4.05 -10.06
CA GLN A 99 20.44 -5.46 -9.80
C GLN A 99 19.26 -6.14 -9.09
N PRO A 100 18.92 -7.39 -9.48
CA PRO A 100 17.88 -8.16 -8.80
C PRO A 100 18.37 -8.65 -7.43
N ILE A 101 17.41 -8.90 -6.53
CA ILE A 101 17.70 -9.62 -5.29
C ILE A 101 17.92 -11.11 -5.58
N SER A 102 18.94 -11.70 -4.97
CA SER A 102 19.12 -13.15 -4.97
C SER A 102 18.09 -13.80 -4.05
N LEU A 103 17.20 -14.62 -4.62
CA LEU A 103 16.22 -15.39 -3.82
C LEU A 103 16.90 -16.41 -2.91
N GLU A 104 18.06 -16.95 -3.30
CA GLU A 104 18.85 -17.86 -2.47
C GLU A 104 19.44 -17.14 -1.24
N ASP A 105 19.99 -15.93 -1.43
CA ASP A 105 20.50 -15.13 -0.30
C ASP A 105 19.36 -14.71 0.62
N LEU A 106 18.22 -14.33 0.06
CA LEU A 106 17.03 -13.99 0.84
C LEU A 106 16.52 -15.19 1.65
N ASP A 107 16.39 -16.38 1.03
CA ASP A 107 15.97 -17.62 1.70
C ASP A 107 16.90 -17.95 2.88
N ARG A 108 18.21 -17.85 2.67
CA ARG A 108 19.23 -18.08 3.72
C ARG A 108 19.07 -17.09 4.88
N ARG A 109 18.86 -15.78 4.60
CA ARG A 109 18.68 -14.77 5.66
C ARG A 109 17.37 -14.98 6.42
N LEU A 110 16.26 -15.22 5.73
CA LEU A 110 14.98 -15.43 6.38
C LEU A 110 14.94 -16.74 7.19
N SER A 111 15.72 -17.75 6.81
CA SER A 111 15.82 -19.03 7.53
C SER A 111 16.48 -18.90 8.93
N SER A 112 17.24 -17.84 9.19
CA SER A 112 17.81 -17.57 10.52
C SER A 112 16.75 -17.27 11.58
N GLN A 113 15.51 -16.94 11.15
CA GLN A 113 14.38 -16.54 12.00
C GLN A 113 14.67 -15.32 12.91
N GLU A 114 15.69 -14.54 12.58
CA GLU A 114 16.02 -13.31 13.32
C GLU A 114 15.09 -12.15 12.95
N TYR A 115 14.48 -12.16 11.75
CA TYR A 115 13.66 -11.05 11.26
C TYR A 115 12.18 -11.33 11.52
N SER A 116 11.46 -10.31 11.98
CA SER A 116 10.00 -10.34 12.12
C SER A 116 9.29 -9.82 10.85
N THR A 117 9.96 -8.98 10.08
CA THR A 117 9.36 -8.22 8.97
C THR A 117 10.33 -8.07 7.80
N LEU A 118 9.81 -8.14 6.58
CA LEU A 118 10.50 -7.78 5.35
C LEU A 118 9.81 -6.56 4.72
N LEU A 119 10.58 -5.50 4.43
CA LEU A 119 10.14 -4.31 3.71
C LEU A 119 10.82 -4.26 2.34
N ILE A 120 10.03 -4.05 1.28
CA ILE A 120 10.52 -3.96 -0.10
C ILE A 120 9.64 -3.02 -0.94
N ASN A 121 10.20 -2.44 -1.99
CA ASN A 121 9.47 -1.82 -3.09
C ASN A 121 9.27 -2.87 -4.19
N ALA A 122 8.05 -3.11 -4.67
CA ALA A 122 7.85 -4.04 -5.80
C ALA A 122 8.56 -3.53 -7.06
N HIS A 123 8.57 -2.21 -7.24
CA HIS A 123 9.29 -1.52 -8.30
C HIS A 123 10.13 -0.40 -7.70
N GLU A 124 11.44 -0.54 -7.76
CA GLU A 124 12.38 0.53 -7.40
C GLU A 124 12.46 1.54 -8.56
N THR A 125 11.63 2.57 -8.47
CA THR A 125 11.43 3.54 -9.55
C THR A 125 12.71 4.29 -9.94
N SER A 126 13.63 4.49 -8.99
CA SER A 126 14.87 5.23 -9.23
C SER A 126 15.86 4.49 -10.13
N THR A 127 15.73 3.17 -10.23
CA THR A 127 16.62 2.31 -11.04
C THR A 127 15.88 1.54 -12.13
N GLY A 128 14.53 1.55 -12.12
CA GLY A 128 13.70 0.77 -13.03
C GLY A 128 13.62 -0.72 -12.69
N MET A 129 14.15 -1.15 -11.54
CA MET A 129 14.18 -2.56 -11.14
C MET A 129 12.81 -3.01 -10.64
N ILE A 130 12.28 -4.11 -11.20
CA ILE A 130 11.08 -4.80 -10.71
C ILE A 130 11.51 -6.09 -10.03
N TYR A 131 11.09 -6.29 -8.79
CA TYR A 131 11.39 -7.48 -8.01
C TYR A 131 10.28 -8.52 -8.14
N ASP A 132 10.64 -9.81 -8.15
CA ASP A 132 9.66 -10.92 -8.14
C ASP A 132 8.97 -11.02 -6.77
N THR A 133 8.01 -10.12 -6.56
CA THR A 133 7.22 -10.05 -5.31
C THR A 133 6.50 -11.37 -5.02
N LYS A 134 6.07 -12.10 -6.05
CA LYS A 134 5.40 -13.41 -5.89
C LYS A 134 6.34 -14.47 -5.33
N ALA A 135 7.57 -14.56 -5.84
CA ALA A 135 8.57 -15.49 -5.32
C ALA A 135 9.02 -15.11 -3.91
N ILE A 136 9.22 -13.82 -3.65
CA ILE A 136 9.56 -13.29 -2.31
C ILE A 136 8.44 -13.60 -1.31
N GLY A 137 7.18 -13.42 -1.68
CA GLY A 137 6.03 -13.72 -0.82
C GLY A 137 5.92 -15.21 -0.43
N LYS A 138 6.34 -16.14 -1.30
CA LYS A 138 6.45 -17.57 -0.94
C LYS A 138 7.50 -17.79 0.14
N LEU A 139 8.63 -17.09 0.09
CA LEU A 139 9.69 -17.19 1.09
C LEU A 139 9.25 -16.59 2.42
N THR A 140 8.66 -15.40 2.42
CA THR A 140 8.16 -14.76 3.65
C THR A 140 7.09 -15.61 4.33
N ARG A 141 6.18 -16.21 3.54
CA ARG A 141 5.18 -17.15 4.07
C ARG A 141 5.83 -18.40 4.68
N LYS A 142 6.85 -19.00 4.01
CA LYS A 142 7.57 -20.18 4.49
C LYS A 142 8.14 -19.97 5.90
N TYR A 143 8.64 -18.78 6.19
CA TYR A 143 9.28 -18.45 7.47
C TYR A 143 8.39 -17.63 8.42
N GLY A 144 7.12 -17.38 8.07
CA GLY A 144 6.19 -16.65 8.92
C GLY A 144 6.48 -15.13 9.02
N ILE A 145 7.36 -14.60 8.18
CA ILE A 145 7.76 -13.19 8.15
C ILE A 145 6.58 -12.30 7.78
N PHE A 146 6.45 -11.15 8.43
CA PHE A 146 5.48 -10.11 8.06
C PHE A 146 5.98 -9.39 6.80
N PHE A 147 5.18 -9.42 5.74
CA PHE A 147 5.61 -8.96 4.42
C PHE A 147 4.91 -7.67 4.01
N VAL A 148 5.68 -6.61 3.87
CA VAL A 148 5.20 -5.27 3.44
C VAL A 148 5.80 -4.92 2.09
N VAL A 149 4.94 -4.52 1.17
CA VAL A 149 5.32 -4.18 -0.20
C VAL A 149 4.85 -2.78 -0.57
N ASP A 150 5.80 -1.88 -0.83
CA ASP A 150 5.49 -0.64 -1.53
C ASP A 150 5.26 -0.96 -3.02
N ALA A 151 4.00 -0.96 -3.44
CA ALA A 151 3.57 -1.21 -4.80
C ALA A 151 3.11 0.06 -5.54
N ILE A 152 3.53 1.24 -5.06
CA ILE A 152 3.10 2.55 -5.57
C ILE A 152 3.35 2.69 -7.08
N SER A 153 4.47 2.19 -7.59
CA SER A 153 4.80 2.28 -9.01
C SER A 153 4.42 1.01 -9.81
N THR A 154 3.81 0.02 -9.16
CA THR A 154 3.46 -1.28 -9.76
C THR A 154 1.96 -1.39 -9.99
N ILE A 155 1.14 -1.17 -8.96
CA ILE A 155 -0.32 -1.35 -9.04
C ILE A 155 -0.91 -0.46 -10.12
N CYS A 156 -1.78 -1.03 -10.96
CA CYS A 156 -2.39 -0.45 -12.15
C CYS A 156 -1.44 -0.20 -13.34
N ALA A 157 -0.14 -0.44 -13.20
CA ALA A 157 0.83 -0.41 -14.30
C ALA A 157 1.28 -1.81 -14.69
N ASP A 158 1.30 -2.73 -13.73
CA ASP A 158 1.67 -4.13 -13.89
C ASP A 158 0.77 -5.00 -13.01
N VAL A 159 0.87 -6.32 -13.18
CA VAL A 159 0.12 -7.30 -12.38
C VAL A 159 0.58 -7.24 -10.92
N PHE A 160 -0.40 -7.14 -10.02
CA PHE A 160 -0.18 -7.22 -8.58
C PHE A 160 -1.37 -7.93 -7.90
N MET A 161 -1.10 -8.99 -7.15
CA MET A 161 -2.11 -9.83 -6.51
C MET A 161 -1.75 -10.04 -5.05
N MET A 162 -2.16 -9.09 -4.20
CA MET A 162 -1.73 -9.03 -2.79
C MET A 162 -1.92 -10.35 -2.04
N ASP A 163 -3.15 -10.88 -2.05
CA ASP A 163 -3.48 -12.08 -1.27
C ASP A 163 -2.84 -13.34 -1.85
N GLU A 164 -2.84 -13.49 -3.19
CA GLU A 164 -2.20 -14.62 -3.87
C GLU A 164 -0.68 -14.66 -3.64
N TRP A 165 -0.05 -13.49 -3.58
CA TRP A 165 1.39 -13.36 -3.38
C TRP A 165 1.80 -13.27 -1.92
N HIS A 166 0.85 -13.49 -1.00
CA HIS A 166 1.08 -13.52 0.46
C HIS A 166 1.65 -12.23 1.03
N VAL A 167 1.31 -11.09 0.44
CA VAL A 167 1.65 -9.77 0.97
C VAL A 167 0.72 -9.45 2.13
N ASP A 168 1.28 -9.01 3.25
CA ASP A 168 0.48 -8.69 4.45
C ASP A 168 -0.02 -7.24 4.43
N VAL A 169 0.83 -6.32 3.96
CA VAL A 169 0.48 -4.90 3.75
C VAL A 169 1.02 -4.44 2.41
N SER A 170 0.20 -3.74 1.64
CA SER A 170 0.63 -3.09 0.40
C SER A 170 0.24 -1.63 0.34
N LEU A 171 1.07 -0.82 -0.34
CA LEU A 171 0.89 0.63 -0.46
C LEU A 171 0.65 1.04 -1.92
N LEU A 172 -0.19 2.08 -2.09
CA LEU A 172 -0.44 2.74 -3.37
C LEU A 172 -0.57 4.25 -3.14
N SER A 173 -0.37 5.07 -4.15
CA SER A 173 -0.65 6.50 -4.10
C SER A 173 -1.25 7.03 -5.40
N SER A 174 -1.98 8.15 -5.31
CA SER A 174 -2.85 8.66 -6.38
C SER A 174 -2.12 9.12 -7.64
N GLN A 175 -0.89 9.64 -7.52
CA GLN A 175 -0.15 10.31 -8.62
C GLN A 175 0.63 9.37 -9.54
N LYS A 176 0.49 8.06 -9.39
CA LYS A 176 1.14 7.06 -10.27
C LYS A 176 0.15 6.55 -11.32
N ALA A 177 0.00 5.25 -11.49
CA ALA A 177 -0.85 4.67 -12.53
C ALA A 177 -2.36 4.97 -12.36
N LEU A 178 -2.81 5.37 -11.17
CA LEU A 178 -4.16 5.93 -11.00
C LEU A 178 -4.36 7.24 -11.77
N ALA A 179 -3.28 7.92 -12.17
CA ALA A 179 -3.29 9.14 -12.97
C ALA A 179 -4.13 10.28 -12.36
N LEU A 180 -4.06 10.44 -11.05
CA LEU A 180 -4.68 11.52 -10.27
C LEU A 180 -3.64 12.50 -9.75
N PRO A 181 -4.03 13.69 -9.24
CA PRO A 181 -3.11 14.56 -8.54
C PRO A 181 -2.53 13.87 -7.28
N PRO A 182 -1.31 14.24 -6.85
CA PRO A 182 -0.80 13.81 -5.55
C PRO A 182 -1.71 14.33 -4.42
N GLY A 183 -1.86 13.54 -3.35
CA GLY A 183 -2.66 13.94 -2.18
C GLY A 183 -3.41 12.81 -1.52
N LEU A 184 -3.52 11.63 -2.15
CA LEU A 184 -4.03 10.42 -1.52
C LEU A 184 -3.00 9.31 -1.53
N SER A 185 -2.95 8.56 -0.44
CA SER A 185 -2.24 7.29 -0.35
C SER A 185 -3.12 6.23 0.32
N PHE A 186 -2.82 4.98 0.03
CA PHE A 186 -3.66 3.85 0.39
C PHE A 186 -2.81 2.75 1.01
N LEU A 187 -3.35 2.10 2.05
CA LEU A 187 -2.83 0.86 2.60
C LEU A 187 -3.88 -0.24 2.45
N ALA A 188 -3.52 -1.33 1.82
CA ALA A 188 -4.28 -2.57 1.86
C ALA A 188 -3.69 -3.50 2.92
N LEU A 189 -4.56 -4.16 3.69
CA LEU A 189 -4.24 -4.93 4.89
C LEU A 189 -4.91 -6.28 4.81
N ASN A 190 -4.15 -7.37 4.90
CA ASN A 190 -4.73 -8.70 5.04
C ASN A 190 -5.12 -9.02 6.50
N LYS A 191 -5.63 -10.23 6.75
CA LYS A 191 -6.03 -10.67 8.09
C LYS A 191 -4.86 -10.71 9.08
N LYS A 192 -3.65 -11.10 8.64
CA LYS A 192 -2.45 -11.15 9.49
C LYS A 192 -2.03 -9.73 9.91
N ALA A 193 -2.08 -8.78 8.99
CA ALA A 193 -1.82 -7.37 9.28
C ALA A 193 -2.82 -6.82 10.33
N LYS A 194 -4.11 -7.17 10.20
CA LYS A 194 -5.13 -6.76 11.16
C LYS A 194 -4.83 -7.27 12.56
N LEU A 195 -4.50 -8.54 12.71
CA LEU A 195 -4.13 -9.10 14.01
C LEU A 195 -2.87 -8.43 14.59
N ARG A 196 -1.89 -8.09 13.73
CA ARG A 196 -0.64 -7.47 14.17
C ARG A 196 -0.85 -6.07 14.72
N PHE A 197 -1.56 -5.17 14.02
CA PHE A 197 -1.74 -3.81 14.52
C PHE A 197 -2.64 -3.74 15.79
N GLU A 198 -3.49 -4.74 16.03
CA GLU A 198 -4.27 -4.82 17.27
C GLU A 198 -3.37 -4.99 18.51
N THR A 199 -2.21 -5.63 18.36
CA THR A 199 -1.23 -5.87 19.43
C THR A 199 -0.18 -4.78 19.57
N LYS A 200 -0.09 -3.85 18.60
CA LYS A 200 0.87 -2.74 18.57
C LYS A 200 0.21 -1.44 19.03
N ASN A 201 1.02 -0.54 19.60
CA ASN A 201 0.60 0.81 19.95
C ASN A 201 1.06 1.76 18.85
N CYS A 202 0.11 2.34 18.12
CA CYS A 202 0.44 3.32 17.07
C CYS A 202 1.11 4.55 17.69
N GLN A 203 2.27 4.92 17.14
CA GLN A 203 3.05 6.08 17.58
C GLN A 203 2.62 7.38 16.88
N SER A 204 1.53 7.36 16.09
CA SER A 204 1.03 8.51 15.36
C SER A 204 -0.46 8.73 15.60
N TYR A 205 -0.84 9.94 16.00
CA TYR A 205 -2.26 10.30 16.10
C TYR A 205 -2.95 10.34 14.73
N TYR A 206 -2.24 10.89 13.71
CA TYR A 206 -2.81 11.04 12.37
C TYR A 206 -2.90 9.73 11.60
N PHE A 207 -1.91 8.85 11.73
CA PHE A 207 -1.83 7.60 10.99
C PHE A 207 -2.37 6.38 11.75
N ASP A 208 -3.13 6.57 12.83
CA ASP A 208 -3.74 5.45 13.57
C ASP A 208 -4.78 4.71 12.73
N ILE A 209 -4.39 3.56 12.18
CA ILE A 209 -5.24 2.70 11.33
C ILE A 209 -6.54 2.30 12.06
N LYS A 210 -6.52 2.11 13.38
CA LYS A 210 -7.72 1.77 14.17
C LYS A 210 -8.78 2.85 14.04
N ALA A 211 -8.38 4.13 14.13
CA ALA A 211 -9.28 5.27 13.97
C ALA A 211 -9.87 5.34 12.56
N TYR A 212 -9.07 5.08 11.51
CA TYR A 212 -9.55 5.06 10.13
C TYR A 212 -10.57 3.93 9.92
N LEU A 213 -10.24 2.70 10.27
CA LEU A 213 -11.14 1.55 10.10
C LEU A 213 -12.44 1.71 10.89
N ALA A 214 -12.39 2.26 12.11
CA ALA A 214 -13.58 2.52 12.90
C ALA A 214 -14.52 3.52 12.21
N ASN A 215 -13.99 4.58 11.59
CA ASN A 215 -14.78 5.58 10.87
C ASN A 215 -15.25 5.07 9.50
N GLN A 216 -14.43 4.29 8.78
CA GLN A 216 -14.77 3.73 7.48
C GLN A 216 -15.97 2.77 7.53
N LYS A 217 -16.27 2.13 8.69
CA LYS A 217 -17.49 1.33 8.88
C LYS A 217 -18.78 2.10 8.57
N ARG A 218 -18.77 3.41 8.67
CA ARG A 218 -19.88 4.31 8.32
C ARG A 218 -19.58 5.17 7.08
N GLY A 219 -18.57 4.81 6.27
CA GLY A 219 -18.18 5.55 5.07
C GLY A 219 -17.56 6.93 5.37
N GLN A 220 -16.98 7.12 6.56
CA GLN A 220 -16.41 8.40 6.99
C GLN A 220 -14.90 8.27 7.25
N MET A 221 -14.20 9.42 7.25
CA MET A 221 -12.81 9.51 7.66
C MET A 221 -12.71 10.12 9.07
N PRO A 222 -11.68 9.76 9.88
CA PRO A 222 -11.50 10.36 11.21
C PRO A 222 -11.19 11.86 11.12
N PHE A 223 -10.46 12.27 10.09
CA PHE A 223 -10.07 13.65 9.81
C PHE A 223 -10.70 14.11 8.50
N THR A 224 -10.73 15.44 8.26
CA THR A 224 -11.30 16.01 7.04
C THR A 224 -10.56 15.47 5.81
N PRO A 225 -11.25 14.75 4.90
CA PRO A 225 -10.64 14.19 3.72
C PRO A 225 -10.41 15.24 2.63
N VAL A 226 -9.57 14.94 1.67
CA VAL A 226 -9.38 15.73 0.44
C VAL A 226 -10.54 15.42 -0.52
N ILE A 227 -11.72 16.04 -0.28
CA ILE A 227 -13.00 15.67 -0.90
C ILE A 227 -12.93 15.66 -2.44
N GLY A 228 -12.32 16.68 -3.05
CA GLY A 228 -12.15 16.74 -4.51
C GLY A 228 -11.36 15.54 -5.05
N HIS A 229 -10.33 15.09 -4.32
CA HIS A 229 -9.57 13.90 -4.73
C HIS A 229 -10.39 12.61 -4.59
N PHE A 230 -11.25 12.50 -3.57
CA PHE A 230 -12.16 11.36 -3.45
C PHE A 230 -13.11 11.28 -4.64
N MET A 231 -13.69 12.39 -5.06
CA MET A 231 -14.57 12.43 -6.22
C MET A 231 -13.84 12.11 -7.53
N MET A 232 -12.63 12.66 -7.71
CA MET A 232 -11.79 12.33 -8.86
C MET A 232 -11.38 10.87 -8.85
N LEU A 233 -11.07 10.30 -7.68
CA LEU A 233 -10.72 8.89 -7.53
C LEU A 233 -11.91 7.99 -7.88
N GLN A 234 -13.10 8.27 -7.36
CA GLN A 234 -14.31 7.52 -7.70
C GLN A 234 -14.52 7.46 -9.23
N GLU A 235 -14.45 8.62 -9.90
CA GLU A 235 -14.62 8.68 -11.35
C GLU A 235 -13.51 7.89 -12.08
N ARG A 236 -12.26 8.05 -11.63
CA ARG A 236 -11.13 7.33 -12.23
C ARG A 236 -11.27 5.81 -12.07
N LEU A 237 -11.72 5.34 -10.92
CA LEU A 237 -11.98 3.93 -10.67
C LEU A 237 -13.11 3.41 -11.57
N ARG A 238 -14.20 4.18 -11.75
CA ARG A 238 -15.28 3.85 -12.69
C ARG A 238 -14.79 3.78 -14.13
N GLU A 239 -13.95 4.72 -14.58
CA GLU A 239 -13.31 4.67 -15.90
C GLU A 239 -12.50 3.37 -16.06
N MET A 240 -11.72 2.99 -15.05
CA MET A 240 -10.91 1.77 -15.09
C MET A 240 -11.77 0.51 -15.19
N TRP A 241 -12.93 0.45 -14.50
CA TRP A 241 -13.86 -0.66 -14.60
C TRP A 241 -14.43 -0.89 -16.00
N LEU A 242 -14.55 0.15 -16.82
CA LEU A 242 -14.99 0.04 -18.21
C LEU A 242 -13.96 -0.69 -19.08
N PHE A 243 -12.67 -0.62 -18.73
CA PHE A 243 -11.57 -1.25 -19.47
C PHE A 243 -11.08 -2.56 -18.85
N PHE A 244 -11.34 -2.76 -17.55
CA PHE A 244 -10.93 -3.94 -16.79
C PHE A 244 -12.16 -4.57 -16.12
N PRO A 245 -12.89 -5.46 -16.82
CA PRO A 245 -14.07 -6.10 -16.27
C PRO A 245 -13.77 -6.95 -15.03
N LEU A 246 -14.79 -7.17 -14.21
CA LEU A 246 -14.75 -7.84 -12.89
C LEU A 246 -13.96 -9.16 -12.84
N PRO A 247 -13.42 -9.55 -11.65
CA PRO A 247 -12.75 -10.84 -11.44
C PRO A 247 -13.64 -12.00 -11.88
N GLY A 248 -13.11 -12.87 -12.72
CA GLY A 248 -13.82 -13.96 -13.36
C GLY A 248 -14.06 -13.76 -14.86
N GLN A 249 -13.90 -12.56 -15.40
CA GLN A 249 -14.04 -12.27 -16.84
C GLN A 249 -12.77 -11.68 -17.49
N VAL A 250 -11.70 -11.47 -16.72
CA VAL A 250 -10.46 -10.93 -17.26
C VAL A 250 -9.53 -12.07 -17.65
N GLN A 251 -9.54 -12.43 -18.91
CA GLN A 251 -8.36 -12.99 -19.56
C GLN A 251 -7.47 -11.82 -19.96
N TRP A 252 -6.37 -11.61 -19.24
CA TRP A 252 -5.30 -10.77 -19.73
C TRP A 252 -4.78 -11.39 -21.03
N LYS A 253 -5.19 -10.84 -22.17
CA LYS A 253 -4.48 -11.13 -23.41
C LYS A 253 -3.22 -10.28 -23.38
N LEU A 254 -2.07 -10.92 -23.11
CA LEU A 254 -0.73 -10.42 -23.41
C LEU A 254 -0.61 -10.17 -24.91
#